data_bd95514539c244fa2e946255d8c805e2
#
_entry.id   bd95514539c244fa2e946255d8c805e2
#
_cell.length_a   1.000
_cell.length_b   1.000
_cell.length_c   1.000
_cell.angle_alpha   90.00
_cell.angle_beta   90.00
_cell.angle_gamma   90.00
#
_symmetry.space_group_name_H-M   'P 1'
#
loop_
_entity.id
_entity.type
_entity.pdbx_description
1 polymer ?
#
loop_
_entity_poly.entity_id
_entity_poly.type
_entity_poly.pdbx_seq_one_letter_code
_entity_poly.pdbx_strand_id
1 'polypeptide(L)'
;MFMKKSLIIILLSLVFYSCGRNEQSADHPDISQANKIKFDFKSDFDASGKMTITSTEINDLKRVSAIKNIISYDPFTYVYCASTGSMSFYKDSTLIVTMVFNTLPDLKHIAFNYNGKLIAMSLSGENAKLLESFNN
;
A
#
# COMPACT_ATOMS: atom_id res chain seq x y z
N MET A 1 -43.28 -0.76 -43.45
CA MET A 1 -42.86 -2.02 -42.76
C MET A 1 -41.36 -2.19 -42.66
N PHE A 2 -40.54 -1.31 -43.22
CA PHE A 2 -39.06 -1.35 -43.17
C PHE A 2 -38.43 -0.57 -42.02
N MET A 3 -39.15 0.31 -41.29
CA MET A 3 -38.61 1.11 -40.18
C MET A 3 -38.51 0.39 -38.84
N LYS A 4 -39.21 -0.77 -38.64
CA LYS A 4 -39.14 -1.50 -37.37
C LYS A 4 -37.91 -2.37 -37.20
N LYS A 5 -37.25 -2.75 -38.29
CA LYS A 5 -36.04 -3.60 -38.23
C LYS A 5 -34.77 -2.82 -37.94
N SER A 6 -34.68 -1.56 -38.34
CA SER A 6 -33.53 -0.71 -38.06
C SER A 6 -33.46 -0.25 -36.60
N LEU A 7 -34.60 -0.09 -35.94
CA LEU A 7 -34.64 0.33 -34.54
C LEU A 7 -34.10 -0.77 -33.56
N ILE A 8 -34.32 -2.02 -33.91
CA ILE A 8 -33.86 -3.17 -33.11
C ILE A 8 -32.34 -3.33 -33.20
N ILE A 9 -31.75 -3.04 -34.35
CA ILE A 9 -30.28 -3.15 -34.55
C ILE A 9 -29.55 -2.04 -33.77
N ILE A 10 -30.13 -0.85 -33.67
CA ILE A 10 -29.56 0.26 -32.90
C ILE A 10 -29.64 0.00 -31.38
N LEU A 11 -30.70 -0.67 -30.93
CA LEU A 11 -30.83 -1.04 -29.52
C LEU A 11 -29.85 -2.16 -29.10
N LEU A 12 -29.53 -3.09 -30.03
CA LEU A 12 -28.56 -4.15 -29.75
C LEU A 12 -27.11 -3.65 -29.72
N SER A 13 -26.78 -2.57 -30.44
CA SER A 13 -25.43 -2.02 -30.44
C SER A 13 -25.09 -1.23 -29.19
N LEU A 14 -26.07 -0.78 -28.40
CA LEU A 14 -25.88 -0.08 -27.13
C LEU A 14 -25.56 -1.00 -25.95
N VAL A 15 -25.81 -2.31 -26.09
CA VAL A 15 -25.55 -3.28 -25.00
C VAL A 15 -24.09 -3.73 -24.95
N PHE A 16 -23.32 -3.54 -26.03
CA PHE A 16 -21.92 -3.96 -26.08
C PHE A 16 -20.91 -2.90 -25.60
N TYR A 17 -21.34 -1.70 -25.26
CA TYR A 17 -20.44 -0.66 -24.73
C TYR A 17 -20.29 -0.69 -23.20
N SER A 18 -20.93 -1.63 -22.53
CA SER A 18 -20.87 -1.79 -21.07
C SER A 18 -19.88 -2.85 -20.59
N CYS A 19 -19.15 -3.49 -21.51
CA CYS A 19 -18.16 -4.50 -21.14
C CYS A 19 -16.76 -3.97 -21.41
N GLY A 20 -16.09 -3.46 -20.38
CA GLY A 20 -14.66 -3.24 -20.52
C GLY A 20 -14.07 -2.02 -19.82
N ARG A 21 -14.67 -1.47 -18.78
CA ARG A 21 -13.84 -0.89 -17.74
C ARG A 21 -13.51 -2.02 -16.77
N ASN A 22 -12.34 -2.60 -16.95
CA ASN A 22 -11.61 -3.11 -15.82
C ASN A 22 -11.42 -1.91 -14.90
N GLU A 23 -12.40 -1.64 -14.06
CA GLU A 23 -12.14 -1.03 -12.80
C GLU A 23 -11.28 -2.05 -12.05
N GLN A 24 -9.97 -2.01 -12.30
CA GLN A 24 -9.05 -2.21 -11.22
C GLN A 24 -9.33 -1.03 -10.27
N SER A 25 -10.46 -1.07 -9.62
CA SER A 25 -10.61 -0.41 -8.35
C SER A 25 -9.57 -1.08 -7.51
N ALA A 26 -8.48 -0.40 -7.32
CA ALA A 26 -7.39 -0.86 -6.55
C ALA A 26 -7.98 -1.28 -5.21
N ASP A 27 -8.02 -2.59 -4.99
CA ASP A 27 -8.53 -3.20 -3.76
C ASP A 27 -7.46 -2.96 -2.68
N HIS A 28 -7.31 -1.70 -2.28
CA HIS A 28 -6.34 -1.24 -1.30
C HIS A 28 -7.01 -0.26 -0.32
N PRO A 29 -6.49 -0.16 0.91
CA PRO A 29 -7.03 0.73 1.92
C PRO A 29 -6.87 2.21 1.50
N ASP A 30 -7.88 3.01 1.80
CA ASP A 30 -7.79 4.46 1.63
C ASP A 30 -7.02 5.09 2.80
N ILE A 31 -5.75 5.40 2.57
CA ILE A 31 -4.89 6.10 3.52
C ILE A 31 -4.92 7.63 3.39
N SER A 32 -5.75 8.18 2.47
CA SER A 32 -5.80 9.63 2.23
C SER A 32 -6.15 10.41 3.49
N GLN A 33 -7.01 9.84 4.34
CA GLN A 33 -7.46 10.43 5.59
C GLN A 33 -6.51 10.22 6.77
N ALA A 34 -5.42 9.48 6.60
CA ALA A 34 -4.46 9.26 7.67
C ALA A 34 -3.80 10.59 8.09
N ASN A 35 -3.80 10.84 9.38
CA ASN A 35 -3.18 12.03 9.99
C ASN A 35 -2.11 11.67 11.04
N LYS A 36 -1.89 10.39 11.25
CA LYS A 36 -0.85 9.87 12.15
C LYS A 36 -0.30 8.55 11.62
N ILE A 37 1.01 8.35 11.77
CA ILE A 37 1.69 7.10 11.42
C ILE A 37 2.54 6.67 12.61
N LYS A 38 2.41 5.41 13.01
CA LYS A 38 3.30 4.76 13.96
C LYS A 38 4.22 3.82 13.20
N PHE A 39 5.52 3.97 13.41
CA PHE A 39 6.56 3.05 12.94
C PHE A 39 7.01 2.13 14.07
N ASP A 40 7.25 0.87 13.74
CA ASP A 40 7.95 -0.08 14.56
C ASP A 40 9.14 -0.63 13.75
N PHE A 41 10.37 -0.31 14.16
CA PHE A 41 11.59 -0.76 13.53
C PHE A 41 12.17 -1.95 14.30
N LYS A 42 12.59 -2.97 13.57
CA LYS A 42 13.24 -4.16 14.12
C LYS A 42 14.76 -3.98 14.06
N SER A 43 15.44 -4.19 15.18
CA SER A 43 16.89 -4.33 15.18
C SER A 43 17.29 -5.71 14.68
N ASP A 44 18.57 -5.85 14.35
CA ASP A 44 19.18 -7.17 14.23
C ASP A 44 19.16 -7.91 15.58
N PHE A 45 19.33 -9.22 15.52
CA PHE A 45 19.47 -10.02 16.74
C PHE A 45 20.79 -9.67 17.45
N ASP A 46 20.71 -9.37 18.72
CA ASP A 46 21.89 -9.19 19.56
C ASP A 46 22.61 -10.54 19.83
N ALA A 47 23.72 -10.50 20.52
CA ALA A 47 24.52 -11.69 20.86
C ALA A 47 23.75 -12.73 21.71
N SER A 48 22.64 -12.33 22.33
CA SER A 48 21.74 -13.23 23.08
C SER A 48 20.61 -13.81 22.24
N GLY A 49 20.52 -13.43 20.94
CA GLY A 49 19.44 -13.82 20.03
C GLY A 49 18.15 -13.01 20.24
N LYS A 50 18.21 -11.86 20.93
CA LYS A 50 17.07 -11.00 21.18
C LYS A 50 16.98 -9.90 20.12
N MET A 51 15.81 -9.74 19.54
CA MET A 51 15.46 -8.62 18.66
C MET A 51 14.79 -7.52 19.48
N THR A 52 15.16 -6.26 19.21
CA THR A 52 14.54 -5.08 19.82
C THR A 52 13.64 -4.39 18.81
N ILE A 53 12.52 -3.86 19.28
CA ILE A 53 11.62 -3.02 18.48
C ILE A 53 11.72 -1.59 19.01
N THR A 54 12.01 -0.65 18.10
CA THR A 54 11.98 0.79 18.37
C THR A 54 10.74 1.39 17.72
N SER A 55 9.92 2.09 18.49
CA SER A 55 8.68 2.69 18.01
C SER A 55 8.81 4.20 17.91
N THR A 56 8.33 4.77 16.80
CA THR A 56 8.27 6.23 16.57
C THR A 56 6.88 6.59 16.06
N GLU A 57 6.28 7.64 16.60
CA GLU A 57 4.99 8.16 16.14
C GLU A 57 5.17 9.51 15.44
N ILE A 58 4.53 9.68 14.30
CA ILE A 58 4.55 10.91 13.51
C ILE A 58 3.13 11.42 13.33
N ASN A 59 2.89 12.65 13.73
CA ASN A 59 1.62 13.37 13.57
C ASN A 59 1.78 14.73 12.88
N ASP A 60 2.98 15.08 12.48
CA ASP A 60 3.24 16.23 11.61
C ASP A 60 2.68 15.94 10.22
N LEU A 61 1.71 16.74 9.77
CA LEU A 61 0.96 16.47 8.54
C LEU A 61 1.85 16.50 7.27
N LYS A 62 2.90 17.29 7.26
CA LYS A 62 3.83 17.34 6.12
C LYS A 62 4.63 16.05 6.03
N ARG A 63 5.12 15.53 7.16
CA ARG A 63 5.84 14.26 7.22
C ARG A 63 4.91 13.09 6.92
N VAL A 64 3.68 13.09 7.45
CA VAL A 64 2.65 12.09 7.13
C VAL A 64 2.36 12.08 5.63
N SER A 65 2.20 13.25 5.00
CA SER A 65 1.99 13.36 3.56
C SER A 65 3.16 12.81 2.75
N ALA A 66 4.39 13.10 3.15
CA ALA A 66 5.59 12.56 2.48
C ALA A 66 5.62 11.02 2.51
N ILE A 67 5.22 10.40 3.64
CA ILE A 67 5.16 8.95 3.77
C ILE A 67 4.01 8.37 2.93
N LYS A 68 2.84 9.00 2.90
CA LYS A 68 1.74 8.56 2.02
C LYS A 68 2.14 8.52 0.55
N ASN A 69 2.98 9.46 0.12
CA ASN A 69 3.43 9.56 -1.26
C ASN A 69 4.40 8.44 -1.70
N ILE A 70 5.00 7.70 -0.77
CA ILE A 70 5.82 6.53 -1.12
C ILE A 70 4.99 5.29 -1.45
N ILE A 71 3.70 5.30 -1.15
CA ILE A 71 2.80 4.19 -1.43
C ILE A 71 2.33 4.29 -2.88
N SER A 72 3.05 3.63 -3.79
CA SER A 72 2.81 3.71 -5.23
C SER A 72 1.89 2.62 -5.77
N TYR A 73 1.71 1.53 -4.99
CA TYR A 73 1.05 0.30 -5.42
C TYR A 73 1.68 -0.36 -6.66
N ASP A 74 2.94 -0.03 -6.98
CA ASP A 74 3.68 -0.68 -8.04
C ASP A 74 3.91 -2.16 -7.69
N PRO A 75 3.56 -3.10 -8.59
CA PRO A 75 3.63 -4.52 -8.29
C PRO A 75 5.04 -4.97 -7.90
N PHE A 76 5.12 -5.80 -6.89
CA PHE A 76 6.33 -6.47 -6.47
C PHE A 76 6.06 -7.96 -6.31
N THR A 77 6.90 -8.81 -6.88
CA THR A 77 6.79 -10.25 -6.65
C THR A 77 7.23 -10.52 -5.22
N TYR A 78 6.27 -10.85 -4.36
CA TYR A 78 6.55 -11.11 -2.95
C TYR A 78 7.28 -12.45 -2.81
N VAL A 79 8.52 -12.36 -2.37
CA VAL A 79 9.26 -13.49 -1.85
C VAL A 79 9.18 -13.39 -0.33
N TYR A 80 8.81 -14.46 0.36
CA TYR A 80 8.74 -14.47 1.82
C TYR A 80 10.12 -14.08 2.39
N CYS A 81 10.20 -12.86 2.89
CA CYS A 81 11.38 -12.33 3.54
C CYS A 81 10.97 -11.60 4.82
N ALA A 82 11.86 -11.62 5.82
CA ALA A 82 11.62 -10.90 7.06
C ALA A 82 11.50 -9.40 6.78
N SER A 83 10.56 -8.74 7.43
CA SER A 83 10.44 -7.28 7.40
C SER A 83 11.48 -6.62 8.29
N THR A 84 11.97 -5.43 7.91
CA THR A 84 12.81 -4.57 8.76
C THR A 84 11.99 -3.66 9.65
N GLY A 85 10.70 -3.53 9.39
CA GLY A 85 9.79 -2.75 10.20
C GLY A 85 8.35 -2.80 9.72
N SER A 86 7.52 -2.02 10.39
CA SER A 86 6.12 -1.80 9.99
C SER A 86 5.73 -0.33 10.17
N MET A 87 4.71 0.09 9.44
CA MET A 87 4.07 1.39 9.57
C MET A 87 2.56 1.21 9.65
N SER A 88 1.96 1.79 10.67
CA SER A 88 0.53 1.76 10.92
C SER A 88 -0.07 3.13 10.69
N PHE A 89 -1.03 3.23 9.79
CA PHE A 89 -1.71 4.47 9.43
C PHE A 89 -2.98 4.63 10.25
N TYR A 90 -3.16 5.81 10.85
CA TYR A 90 -4.31 6.13 11.69
C TYR A 90 -5.02 7.39 11.20
N LYS A 91 -6.34 7.38 11.30
CA LYS A 91 -7.19 8.57 11.35
C LYS A 91 -7.56 8.79 12.81
N ASP A 92 -7.00 9.83 13.41
CA ASP A 92 -7.11 10.09 14.85
C ASP A 92 -6.65 8.87 15.68
N SER A 93 -7.55 8.17 16.36
CA SER A 93 -7.25 6.94 17.11
C SER A 93 -7.62 5.66 16.37
N THR A 94 -8.20 5.75 15.17
CA THR A 94 -8.67 4.60 14.41
C THR A 94 -7.58 4.11 13.46
N LEU A 95 -7.19 2.84 13.60
CA LEU A 95 -6.26 2.18 12.67
C LEU A 95 -6.94 1.98 11.32
N ILE A 96 -6.27 2.45 10.24
CA ILE A 96 -6.70 2.22 8.86
C ILE A 96 -6.06 0.93 8.34
N VAL A 97 -4.74 0.84 8.38
CA VAL A 97 -3.97 -0.31 7.90
C VAL A 97 -2.58 -0.33 8.54
N THR A 98 -2.05 -1.53 8.72
CA THR A 98 -0.62 -1.75 9.02
C THR A 98 0.05 -2.38 7.81
N MET A 99 1.14 -1.79 7.36
CA MET A 99 1.98 -2.27 6.29
C MET A 99 3.35 -2.64 6.84
N VAL A 100 3.89 -3.78 6.44
CA VAL A 100 5.28 -4.14 6.72
C VAL A 100 6.17 -3.65 5.60
N PHE A 101 7.42 -3.34 5.90
CA PHE A 101 8.41 -2.95 4.89
C PHE A 101 9.74 -3.66 5.11
N ASN A 102 10.50 -3.76 4.03
CA ASN A 102 11.88 -4.17 4.05
C ASN A 102 12.72 -3.13 3.32
N THR A 103 13.76 -2.63 3.96
CA THR A 103 14.66 -1.59 3.42
C THR A 103 16.01 -2.13 2.97
N LEU A 104 16.27 -3.44 3.16
CA LEU A 104 17.52 -4.05 2.72
C LEU A 104 17.67 -3.95 1.20
N PRO A 105 18.91 -3.77 0.68
CA PRO A 105 19.16 -3.39 -0.71
C PRO A 105 18.44 -4.24 -1.76
N ASP A 106 18.44 -5.55 -1.63
CA ASP A 106 17.87 -6.47 -2.62
C ASP A 106 16.44 -6.92 -2.30
N LEU A 107 15.87 -6.43 -1.18
CA LEU A 107 14.58 -6.88 -0.65
C LEU A 107 13.60 -5.71 -0.42
N LYS A 108 13.88 -4.55 -1.01
CA LYS A 108 13.06 -3.34 -0.81
C LYS A 108 11.63 -3.52 -1.31
N HIS A 109 10.69 -3.61 -0.36
CA HIS A 109 9.26 -3.71 -0.66
C HIS A 109 8.42 -3.24 0.52
N ILE A 110 7.15 -3.03 0.26
CA ILE A 110 6.09 -2.83 1.25
C ILE A 110 5.04 -3.90 1.00
N ALA A 111 4.51 -4.50 2.05
CA ALA A 111 3.47 -5.51 1.93
C ALA A 111 2.42 -5.37 3.04
N PHE A 112 1.19 -5.74 2.74
CA PHE A 112 0.08 -5.74 3.70
C PHE A 112 -1.03 -6.70 3.24
N ASN A 113 -1.87 -7.11 4.19
CA ASN A 113 -3.08 -7.86 3.90
C ASN A 113 -4.27 -6.90 3.83
N TYR A 114 -5.06 -7.02 2.78
CA TYR A 114 -6.28 -6.27 2.61
C TYR A 114 -7.36 -7.14 1.96
N ASN A 115 -8.54 -7.21 2.56
CA ASN A 115 -9.64 -8.06 2.11
C ASN A 115 -9.22 -9.51 1.83
N GLY A 116 -8.37 -10.09 2.70
CA GLY A 116 -7.90 -11.46 2.60
C GLY A 116 -6.83 -11.71 1.51
N LYS A 117 -6.34 -10.65 0.86
CA LYS A 117 -5.26 -10.73 -0.13
C LYS A 117 -3.98 -10.11 0.39
N LEU A 118 -2.86 -10.75 0.13
CA LEU A 118 -1.54 -10.17 0.33
C LEU A 118 -1.22 -9.27 -0.87
N ILE A 119 -0.97 -7.99 -0.59
CA ILE A 119 -0.57 -7.01 -1.59
C ILE A 119 0.88 -6.62 -1.29
N ALA A 120 1.72 -6.65 -2.30
CA ALA A 120 3.10 -6.21 -2.20
C ALA A 120 3.43 -5.19 -3.30
N MET A 121 4.22 -4.18 -2.95
CA MET A 121 4.65 -3.13 -3.87
C MET A 121 6.15 -2.89 -3.73
N SER A 122 6.79 -2.43 -4.80
CA SER A 122 8.20 -2.08 -4.79
C SER A 122 8.46 -0.83 -3.95
N LEU A 123 9.66 -0.76 -3.35
CA LEU A 123 10.13 0.38 -2.59
C LEU A 123 11.45 0.85 -3.21
N SER A 124 11.51 2.10 -3.66
CA SER A 124 12.75 2.68 -4.21
C SER A 124 13.82 2.83 -3.13
N GLY A 125 15.09 2.91 -3.55
CA GLY A 125 16.19 3.15 -2.61
C GLY A 125 16.07 4.48 -1.87
N GLU A 126 15.56 5.51 -2.52
CA GLU A 126 15.30 6.83 -1.93
C GLU A 126 14.21 6.74 -0.86
N ASN A 127 13.11 6.07 -1.18
CA ASN A 127 12.00 5.88 -0.24
C ASN A 127 12.39 4.97 0.94
N ALA A 128 13.24 3.96 0.72
CA ALA A 128 13.80 3.15 1.80
C ALA A 128 14.62 4.00 2.78
N LYS A 129 15.49 4.89 2.27
CA LYS A 129 16.25 5.84 3.10
C LYS A 129 15.34 6.81 3.87
N LEU A 130 14.24 7.26 3.25
CA LEU A 130 13.26 8.08 3.93
C LEU A 130 12.64 7.32 5.11
N LEU A 131 12.24 6.07 4.93
CA LEU A 131 11.70 5.24 6.03
C LEU A 131 12.74 5.05 7.14
N GLU A 132 13.98 4.72 6.79
CA GLU A 132 15.07 4.54 7.77
C GLU A 132 15.36 5.81 8.58
N SER A 133 15.14 7.00 8.01
CA SER A 133 15.36 8.28 8.69
C SER A 133 14.44 8.51 9.90
N PHE A 134 13.38 7.73 10.04
CA PHE A 134 12.47 7.76 11.19
C PHE A 134 12.89 6.81 12.32
N ASN A 135 13.91 5.98 12.10
CA ASN A 135 14.47 5.08 13.10
C ASN A 135 15.56 5.82 13.91
N ASN A 136 15.13 6.66 14.86
CA ASN A 136 16.02 7.43 15.74
C ASN A 136 15.93 6.93 17.18
#